data_a6366e8c894236e84cf3c2a112b986ef
#
_entry.id   a6366e8c894236e84cf3c2a112b986ef
#
_cell.length_a   1.000
_cell.length_b   1.000
_cell.length_c   1.000
_cell.angle_alpha   90.00
_cell.angle_beta   90.00
_cell.angle_gamma   90.00
#
_symmetry.space_group_name_H-M   'P 1'
#
loop_
_entity.id
_entity.type
_entity.pdbx_description
1 polymer ?
#
loop_
_entity_poly.entity_id
_entity_poly.type
_entity_poly.pdbx_seq_one_letter_code
_entity_poly.pdbx_strand_id
1 'polypeptide(L)'
;MRTILILNPKGGCGKSTIATNIAGYFAMRGKNVSLADCDQQCSSNDWLAIRPEHLARINHVPLKKGRLHVPIDTEILILDTPASIHDKKMVKILRVAQTMIIPVLPSAIDIRAAERFLKDLIKLRRKTVNNKIKIATIANRVNEMTIAADKIEDYLDNIKLPNGRKIPYMALLRATQNYVHAAEQGKTIFELAPSRTYYDREQWKPLLRWLNSKRSLP
;
A
#
# COMPACT_ATOMS: atom_id res chain seq x y z
N MET A 1 1.09 -11.88 -13.97
CA MET A 1 1.21 -10.56 -13.30
C MET A 1 0.30 -10.50 -12.09
N ARG A 2 0.80 -10.04 -10.96
CA ARG A 2 0.05 -9.77 -9.73
C ARG A 2 -0.10 -8.27 -9.53
N THR A 3 -1.31 -7.79 -9.21
CA THR A 3 -1.57 -6.37 -8.97
C THR A 3 -1.86 -6.12 -7.49
N ILE A 4 -1.04 -5.26 -6.85
CA ILE A 4 -1.16 -4.83 -5.47
C ILE A 4 -1.57 -3.35 -5.47
N LEU A 5 -2.68 -3.05 -4.86
CA LEU A 5 -3.28 -1.73 -4.79
C LEU A 5 -3.07 -1.13 -3.40
N ILE A 6 -2.57 0.09 -3.33
CA ILE A 6 -2.51 0.87 -2.07
C ILE A 6 -3.61 1.92 -2.13
N LEU A 7 -4.57 1.83 -1.22
CA LEU A 7 -5.78 2.64 -1.31
C LEU A 7 -6.26 3.11 0.08
N ASN A 8 -6.45 4.41 0.21
CA ASN A 8 -7.20 5.05 1.29
C ASN A 8 -7.66 6.43 0.80
N PRO A 9 -8.93 6.83 0.99
CA PRO A 9 -9.45 8.11 0.55
C PRO A 9 -8.85 9.31 1.31
N LYS A 10 -8.13 9.07 2.40
CA LYS A 10 -7.50 10.14 3.17
C LYS A 10 -6.15 10.53 2.59
N GLY A 11 -5.93 11.84 2.43
CA GLY A 11 -4.62 12.39 2.09
C GLY A 11 -3.61 12.20 3.23
N GLY A 12 -2.32 12.11 2.93
CA GLY A 12 -1.24 12.04 3.92
C GLY A 12 -1.11 10.73 4.71
N CYS A 13 -1.93 9.71 4.44
CA CYS A 13 -1.85 8.43 5.16
C CYS A 13 -0.66 7.55 4.73
N GLY A 14 0.19 8.01 3.79
CA GLY A 14 1.43 7.34 3.40
C GLY A 14 1.27 6.30 2.28
N LYS A 15 0.25 6.40 1.41
CA LYS A 15 0.06 5.48 0.29
C LYS A 15 1.31 5.35 -0.58
N SER A 16 1.88 6.45 -1.03
CA SER A 16 3.09 6.46 -1.88
C SER A 16 4.29 5.86 -1.15
N THR A 17 4.48 6.15 0.14
CA THR A 17 5.53 5.54 0.96
C THR A 17 5.37 4.01 1.02
N ILE A 18 4.15 3.52 1.22
CA ILE A 18 3.89 2.07 1.24
C ILE A 18 4.10 1.46 -0.15
N ALA A 19 3.61 2.12 -1.20
CA ALA A 19 3.75 1.66 -2.58
C ALA A 19 5.22 1.51 -2.99
N THR A 20 6.03 2.55 -2.76
CA THR A 20 7.47 2.55 -3.11
C THR A 20 8.26 1.51 -2.30
N ASN A 21 7.98 1.36 -1.00
CA ASN A 21 8.64 0.37 -0.17
C ASN A 21 8.27 -1.07 -0.57
N ILE A 22 7.02 -1.36 -0.91
CA ILE A 22 6.62 -2.68 -1.44
C ILE A 22 7.27 -2.93 -2.80
N ALA A 23 7.31 -1.93 -3.69
CA ALA A 23 7.94 -2.05 -5.00
C ALA A 23 9.44 -2.38 -4.87
N GLY A 24 10.19 -1.63 -4.05
CA GLY A 24 11.61 -1.89 -3.81
C GLY A 24 11.87 -3.23 -3.15
N TYR A 25 11.03 -3.63 -2.18
CA TYR A 25 11.14 -4.94 -1.54
C TYR A 25 11.08 -6.10 -2.54
N PHE A 26 10.15 -6.07 -3.49
CA PHE A 26 10.04 -7.12 -4.50
C PHE A 26 11.13 -7.02 -5.56
N ALA A 27 11.51 -5.82 -5.97
CA ALA A 27 12.59 -5.60 -6.93
C ALA A 27 13.94 -6.14 -6.40
N MET A 28 14.27 -5.87 -5.13
CA MET A 28 15.46 -6.42 -4.46
C MET A 28 15.48 -7.96 -4.39
N ARG A 29 14.35 -8.62 -4.59
CA ARG A 29 14.20 -10.08 -4.66
C ARG A 29 14.18 -10.62 -6.09
N GLY A 30 14.62 -9.82 -7.05
CA GLY A 30 14.72 -10.21 -8.46
C GLY A 30 13.38 -10.30 -9.18
N LYS A 31 12.31 -9.68 -8.66
CA LYS A 31 11.02 -9.64 -9.35
C LYS A 31 10.97 -8.50 -10.37
N ASN A 32 10.36 -8.75 -11.51
CA ASN A 32 10.03 -7.70 -12.48
C ASN A 32 8.87 -6.86 -11.94
N VAL A 33 9.20 -5.73 -11.32
CA VAL A 33 8.25 -4.84 -10.67
C VAL A 33 7.96 -3.63 -11.54
N SER A 34 6.69 -3.29 -11.65
CA SER A 34 6.21 -2.06 -12.26
C SER A 34 5.43 -1.23 -11.23
N LEU A 35 5.64 0.08 -11.23
CA LEU A 35 4.97 1.04 -10.35
C LEU A 35 4.17 2.03 -11.20
N ALA A 36 2.87 2.10 -10.94
CA ALA A 36 1.96 3.06 -11.56
C ALA A 36 1.49 4.07 -10.51
N ASP A 37 1.82 5.33 -10.73
CA ASP A 37 1.29 6.44 -9.97
C ASP A 37 0.00 6.93 -10.63
N CYS A 38 -1.12 6.79 -9.92
CA CYS A 38 -2.43 7.24 -10.37
C CYS A 38 -2.84 8.57 -9.70
N ASP A 39 -1.99 9.13 -8.82
CA ASP A 39 -2.22 10.40 -8.15
C ASP A 39 -1.70 11.58 -9.00
N GLN A 40 -2.43 12.68 -9.02
CA GLN A 40 -1.99 13.91 -9.69
C GLN A 40 -0.78 14.55 -9.01
N GLN A 41 -0.53 14.24 -7.74
CA GLN A 41 0.66 14.71 -7.01
C GLN A 41 1.96 14.02 -7.47
N CYS A 42 1.88 12.92 -8.21
CA CYS A 42 3.01 12.21 -8.81
C CYS A 42 4.13 11.79 -7.85
N SER A 43 3.84 11.63 -6.55
CA SER A 43 4.86 11.40 -5.52
C SER A 43 5.68 10.11 -5.73
N SER A 44 5.04 9.04 -6.22
CA SER A 44 5.74 7.79 -6.53
C SER A 44 6.57 7.89 -7.81
N ASN A 45 6.12 8.70 -8.79
CA ASN A 45 6.88 8.97 -10.01
C ASN A 45 8.12 9.81 -9.71
N ASP A 46 8.00 10.87 -8.89
CA ASP A 46 9.13 11.70 -8.49
C ASP A 46 10.17 10.88 -7.72
N TRP A 47 9.72 10.01 -6.81
CA TRP A 47 10.60 9.07 -6.12
C TRP A 47 11.32 8.13 -7.10
N LEU A 48 10.61 7.63 -8.09
CA LEU A 48 11.19 6.73 -9.09
C LEU A 48 12.20 7.44 -10.00
N ALA A 49 11.97 8.71 -10.31
CA ALA A 49 12.85 9.52 -11.16
C ALA A 49 14.24 9.76 -10.53
N ILE A 50 14.32 9.84 -9.19
CA ILE A 50 15.57 10.02 -8.46
C ILE A 50 16.19 8.71 -7.97
N ARG A 51 15.59 7.55 -8.33
CA ARG A 51 16.07 6.25 -7.88
C ARG A 51 17.45 5.95 -8.44
N PRO A 52 18.45 5.60 -7.58
CA PRO A 52 19.81 5.29 -8.04
C PRO A 52 19.86 4.09 -9.00
N GLU A 53 20.61 4.22 -10.08
CA GLU A 53 20.72 3.18 -11.14
C GLU A 53 21.33 1.86 -10.65
N HIS A 54 22.17 1.90 -9.61
CA HIS A 54 22.78 0.70 -9.03
C HIS A 54 21.81 -0.15 -8.19
N LEU A 55 20.62 0.37 -7.90
CA LEU A 55 19.57 -0.37 -7.19
C LEU A 55 18.70 -1.20 -8.16
N ALA A 56 18.06 -2.22 -7.61
CA ALA A 56 17.15 -3.05 -8.40
C ALA A 56 16.10 -2.21 -9.14
N ARG A 57 15.97 -2.43 -10.44
CA ARG A 57 15.12 -1.64 -11.33
C ARG A 57 13.65 -1.83 -10.99
N ILE A 58 12.90 -0.74 -11.07
CA ILE A 58 11.44 -0.70 -11.01
C ILE A 58 10.96 0.04 -12.26
N ASN A 59 10.07 -0.57 -13.02
CA ASN A 59 9.58 0.03 -14.25
C ASN A 59 8.51 1.07 -13.95
N HIS A 60 8.64 2.26 -14.52
CA HIS A 60 7.58 3.26 -14.50
C HIS A 60 6.45 2.86 -15.43
N VAL A 61 5.20 2.93 -14.96
CA VAL A 61 4.01 2.68 -15.76
C VAL A 61 3.25 3.98 -16.01
N PRO A 62 3.32 4.54 -17.22
CA PRO A 62 2.60 5.77 -17.53
C PRO A 62 1.08 5.53 -17.63
N LEU A 63 0.32 6.46 -17.04
CA LEU A 63 -1.12 6.53 -17.22
C LEU A 63 -1.44 7.44 -18.42
N LYS A 64 -1.64 6.86 -19.60
CA LYS A 64 -1.98 7.61 -20.83
C LYS A 64 -3.45 7.45 -21.18
N LYS A 65 -4.19 8.55 -21.33
CA LYS A 65 -5.63 8.56 -21.67
C LYS A 65 -6.45 7.60 -20.79
N GLY A 66 -6.13 7.53 -19.48
CA GLY A 66 -6.82 6.67 -18.51
C GLY A 66 -6.52 5.17 -18.64
N ARG A 67 -5.47 4.77 -19.38
CA ARG A 67 -4.98 3.38 -19.52
C ARG A 67 -3.55 3.26 -18.99
N LEU A 68 -3.29 2.18 -18.27
CA LEU A 68 -1.95 1.82 -17.81
C LEU A 68 -1.22 1.04 -18.93
N HIS A 69 -0.02 1.48 -19.27
CA HIS A 69 0.84 0.80 -20.24
C HIS A 69 1.88 -0.06 -19.52
N VAL A 70 1.41 -1.21 -19.02
CA VAL A 70 2.24 -2.12 -18.22
C VAL A 70 3.13 -2.96 -19.12
N PRO A 71 4.47 -3.05 -18.87
CA PRO A 71 5.35 -3.96 -19.58
C PRO A 71 4.88 -5.42 -19.49
N ILE A 72 5.06 -6.18 -20.59
CA ILE A 72 4.53 -7.55 -20.71
C ILE A 72 5.19 -8.53 -19.72
N ASP A 73 6.45 -8.29 -19.38
CA ASP A 73 7.25 -9.09 -18.47
C ASP A 73 7.01 -8.77 -16.99
N THR A 74 6.10 -7.82 -16.68
CA THR A 74 5.78 -7.43 -15.32
C THR A 74 5.24 -8.61 -14.52
N GLU A 75 5.92 -8.99 -13.43
CA GLU A 75 5.43 -10.00 -12.49
C GLU A 75 4.53 -9.36 -11.42
N ILE A 76 4.92 -8.17 -10.93
CA ILE A 76 4.21 -7.45 -9.86
C ILE A 76 3.97 -6.01 -10.28
N LEU A 77 2.71 -5.61 -10.33
CA LEU A 77 2.27 -4.25 -10.54
C LEU A 77 1.82 -3.64 -9.23
N ILE A 78 2.44 -2.53 -8.83
CA ILE A 78 2.02 -1.73 -7.69
C ILE A 78 1.24 -0.52 -8.19
N LEU A 79 0.05 -0.30 -7.63
CA LEU A 79 -0.80 0.85 -7.93
C LEU A 79 -0.82 1.80 -6.72
N ASP A 80 -0.18 2.95 -6.85
CA ASP A 80 -0.35 4.07 -5.92
C ASP A 80 -1.53 4.91 -6.36
N THR A 81 -2.47 5.17 -5.46
CA THR A 81 -3.75 5.79 -5.82
C THR A 81 -3.95 7.14 -5.15
N PRO A 82 -4.70 8.07 -5.80
CA PRO A 82 -5.04 9.34 -5.18
C PRO A 82 -5.93 9.14 -3.94
N ALA A 83 -5.99 10.18 -3.11
CA ALA A 83 -6.87 10.20 -1.94
C ALA A 83 -8.35 10.24 -2.33
N SER A 84 -8.67 10.86 -3.46
CA SER A 84 -10.04 10.95 -3.96
C SER A 84 -10.20 10.15 -5.25
N ILE A 85 -10.80 8.96 -5.16
CA ILE A 85 -11.16 8.18 -6.34
C ILE A 85 -12.68 8.20 -6.48
N HIS A 86 -13.16 8.80 -7.57
CA HIS A 86 -14.59 8.77 -7.91
C HIS A 86 -15.03 7.35 -8.28
N ASP A 87 -16.25 6.98 -7.95
CA ASP A 87 -16.78 5.61 -8.03
C ASP A 87 -16.45 4.85 -9.33
N LYS A 88 -16.59 5.51 -10.49
CA LYS A 88 -16.28 4.87 -11.79
C LYS A 88 -14.81 4.51 -11.96
N LYS A 89 -13.87 5.33 -11.46
CA LYS A 89 -12.44 5.04 -11.49
C LYS A 89 -12.09 3.94 -10.48
N MET A 90 -12.68 4.01 -9.30
CA MET A 90 -12.54 2.98 -8.26
C MET A 90 -12.93 1.59 -8.78
N VAL A 91 -14.08 1.48 -9.44
CA VAL A 91 -14.53 0.21 -10.04
C VAL A 91 -13.52 -0.36 -11.02
N LYS A 92 -12.93 0.48 -11.89
CA LYS A 92 -11.91 0.03 -12.86
C LYS A 92 -10.66 -0.51 -12.16
N ILE A 93 -10.16 0.20 -11.14
CA ILE A 93 -8.98 -0.19 -10.38
C ILE A 93 -9.24 -1.48 -9.59
N LEU A 94 -10.40 -1.59 -8.95
CA LEU A 94 -10.79 -2.79 -8.21
C LEU A 94 -10.89 -4.05 -9.10
N ARG A 95 -11.25 -3.89 -10.38
CA ARG A 95 -11.33 -5.03 -11.31
C ARG A 95 -9.99 -5.69 -11.59
N VAL A 96 -8.89 -4.93 -11.56
CA VAL A 96 -7.55 -5.44 -11.87
C VAL A 96 -6.76 -5.80 -10.63
N ALA A 97 -7.15 -5.32 -9.45
CA ALA A 97 -6.45 -5.57 -8.20
C ALA A 97 -6.74 -6.98 -7.66
N GLN A 98 -5.69 -7.67 -7.24
CA GLN A 98 -5.77 -8.97 -6.55
C GLN A 98 -5.55 -8.82 -5.05
N THR A 99 -4.73 -7.85 -4.66
CA THR A 99 -4.40 -7.54 -3.27
C THR A 99 -4.61 -6.06 -3.03
N MET A 100 -5.16 -5.68 -1.89
CA MET A 100 -5.33 -4.29 -1.48
C MET A 100 -4.77 -4.08 -0.08
N ILE A 101 -3.95 -3.05 0.08
CA ILE A 101 -3.43 -2.58 1.36
C ILE A 101 -4.08 -1.24 1.69
N ILE A 102 -4.61 -1.12 2.90
CA ILE A 102 -5.26 0.09 3.38
C ILE A 102 -4.45 0.64 4.57
N PRO A 103 -3.60 1.65 4.36
CA PRO A 103 -2.91 2.32 5.46
C PRO A 103 -3.86 3.25 6.20
N VAL A 104 -3.87 3.18 7.53
CA VAL A 104 -4.71 4.00 8.42
C VAL A 104 -3.83 4.74 9.41
N LEU A 105 -4.10 6.03 9.63
CA LEU A 105 -3.39 6.84 10.63
C LEU A 105 -4.02 6.68 12.02
N PRO A 106 -3.22 6.84 13.11
CA PRO A 106 -3.67 6.66 14.49
C PRO A 106 -4.42 7.88 15.04
N SER A 107 -5.42 8.37 14.31
CA SER A 107 -6.29 9.44 14.79
C SER A 107 -7.76 9.03 14.74
N ALA A 108 -8.57 9.52 15.66
CA ALA A 108 -10.00 9.22 15.69
C ALA A 108 -10.73 9.63 14.40
N ILE A 109 -10.28 10.70 13.74
CA ILE A 109 -10.84 11.18 12.47
C ILE A 109 -10.49 10.20 11.34
N ASP A 110 -9.23 9.74 11.29
CA ASP A 110 -8.75 8.82 10.24
C ASP A 110 -9.36 7.43 10.39
N ILE A 111 -9.50 6.95 11.64
CA ILE A 111 -10.19 5.69 11.95
C ILE A 111 -11.64 5.73 11.46
N ARG A 112 -12.40 6.80 11.78
CA ARG A 112 -13.78 6.95 11.31
C ARG A 112 -13.88 7.08 9.78
N ALA A 113 -12.90 7.74 9.15
CA ALA A 113 -12.82 7.84 7.68
C ALA A 113 -12.56 6.46 7.06
N ALA A 114 -11.64 5.68 7.60
CA ALA A 114 -11.35 4.32 7.18
C ALA A 114 -12.57 3.39 7.36
N GLU A 115 -13.31 3.54 8.45
CA GLU A 115 -14.54 2.78 8.70
C GLU A 115 -15.62 3.04 7.63
N ARG A 116 -15.89 4.31 7.32
CA ARG A 116 -16.86 4.67 6.27
C ARG A 116 -16.39 4.14 4.92
N PHE A 117 -15.12 4.36 4.59
CA PHE A 117 -14.54 3.87 3.35
C PHE A 117 -14.63 2.35 3.20
N LEU A 118 -14.32 1.59 4.23
CA LEU A 118 -14.44 0.13 4.21
C LEU A 118 -15.88 -0.32 4.00
N LYS A 119 -16.86 0.32 4.64
CA LYS A 119 -18.29 0.04 4.42
C LYS A 119 -18.70 0.27 2.97
N ASP A 120 -18.25 1.38 2.36
CA ASP A 120 -18.56 1.70 0.97
C ASP A 120 -17.81 0.80 -0.01
N LEU A 121 -16.54 0.49 0.26
CA LEU A 121 -15.73 -0.46 -0.50
C LEU A 121 -16.38 -1.85 -0.54
N ILE A 122 -16.89 -2.32 0.58
CA ILE A 122 -17.57 -3.62 0.67
C ILE A 122 -18.87 -3.63 -0.15
N LYS A 123 -19.66 -2.54 -0.10
CA LYS A 123 -20.86 -2.38 -0.95
C LYS A 123 -20.49 -2.38 -2.43
N LEU A 124 -19.44 -1.62 -2.80
CA LEU A 124 -18.97 -1.52 -4.17
C LEU A 124 -18.43 -2.87 -4.68
N ARG A 125 -17.68 -3.59 -3.85
CA ARG A 125 -17.12 -4.91 -4.16
C ARG A 125 -18.22 -5.94 -4.50
N ARG A 126 -19.38 -5.88 -3.84
CA ARG A 126 -20.54 -6.75 -4.16
C ARG A 126 -21.12 -6.47 -5.55
N LYS A 127 -20.98 -5.24 -6.05
CA LYS A 127 -21.46 -4.81 -7.38
C LYS A 127 -20.41 -5.05 -8.48
N THR A 128 -19.16 -5.36 -8.13
CA THR A 128 -18.09 -5.62 -9.10
C THR A 128 -17.88 -7.11 -9.29
N VAL A 129 -17.52 -7.52 -10.50
CA VAL A 129 -17.25 -8.93 -10.85
C VAL A 129 -16.07 -9.52 -10.06
N ASN A 130 -15.19 -8.66 -9.51
CA ASN A 130 -14.00 -9.09 -8.75
C ASN A 130 -14.28 -9.17 -7.24
N ASN A 131 -15.08 -10.17 -6.83
CA ASN A 131 -15.37 -10.42 -5.42
C ASN A 131 -14.19 -11.10 -4.65
N LYS A 132 -13.09 -11.38 -5.33
CA LYS A 132 -11.98 -12.20 -4.80
C LYS A 132 -10.81 -11.40 -4.23
N ILE A 133 -10.79 -10.05 -4.42
CA ILE A 133 -9.68 -9.22 -3.93
C ILE A 133 -9.40 -9.45 -2.44
N LYS A 134 -8.14 -9.67 -2.09
CA LYS A 134 -7.68 -9.83 -0.71
C LYS A 134 -7.33 -8.47 -0.12
N ILE A 135 -7.92 -8.16 1.02
CA ILE A 135 -7.75 -6.87 1.70
C ILE A 135 -6.97 -7.09 2.99
N ALA A 136 -6.01 -6.23 3.26
CA ALA A 136 -5.36 -6.10 4.55
C ALA A 136 -5.28 -4.63 4.97
N THR A 137 -5.25 -4.39 6.28
CA THR A 137 -5.04 -3.08 6.87
C THR A 137 -3.66 -3.00 7.51
N ILE A 138 -3.12 -1.80 7.59
CA ILE A 138 -1.92 -1.48 8.36
C ILE A 138 -2.13 -0.17 9.12
N ALA A 139 -1.64 -0.08 10.34
CA ALA A 139 -1.49 1.19 11.05
C ALA A 139 -0.20 1.86 10.54
N ASN A 140 -0.28 3.12 10.13
CA ASN A 140 0.86 3.82 9.57
C ASN A 140 1.14 5.14 10.31
N ARG A 141 2.42 5.55 10.38
CA ARG A 141 2.89 6.74 11.08
C ARG A 141 2.47 6.76 12.55
N VAL A 142 2.58 5.61 13.20
CA VAL A 142 2.19 5.44 14.61
C VAL A 142 3.31 5.94 15.52
N ASN A 143 2.94 6.74 16.51
CA ASN A 143 3.79 6.97 17.68
C ASN A 143 3.46 5.89 18.71
N GLU A 144 4.33 4.89 18.85
CA GLU A 144 4.06 3.63 19.54
C GLU A 144 3.74 3.78 21.03
N MET A 145 4.26 4.80 21.66
CA MET A 145 4.08 5.05 23.11
C MET A 145 2.84 5.91 23.41
N THR A 146 1.74 5.71 22.67
CA THR A 146 0.56 6.57 22.81
C THR A 146 -0.74 5.75 22.87
N ILE A 147 -1.73 6.27 23.61
CA ILE A 147 -3.11 5.72 23.65
C ILE A 147 -3.71 5.61 22.22
N ALA A 148 -3.27 6.46 21.30
CA ALA A 148 -3.72 6.41 19.92
C ALA A 148 -3.19 5.16 19.19
N ALA A 149 -2.01 4.65 19.56
CA ALA A 149 -1.47 3.40 19.06
C ALA A 149 -2.34 2.21 19.48
N ASP A 150 -2.66 2.11 20.76
CA ASP A 150 -3.51 1.02 21.29
C ASP A 150 -4.90 1.05 20.63
N LYS A 151 -5.49 2.23 20.52
CA LYS A 151 -6.83 2.39 19.91
C LYS A 151 -6.86 1.99 18.43
N ILE A 152 -5.83 2.30 17.64
CA ILE A 152 -5.81 1.92 16.22
C ILE A 152 -5.59 0.42 16.07
N GLU A 153 -4.75 -0.21 16.89
CA GLU A 153 -4.55 -1.66 16.87
C GLU A 153 -5.84 -2.39 17.18
N ASP A 154 -6.48 -2.06 18.30
CA ASP A 154 -7.78 -2.64 18.69
C ASP A 154 -8.82 -2.48 17.59
N TYR A 155 -8.90 -1.29 16.99
CA TYR A 155 -9.83 -1.03 15.90
C TYR A 155 -9.54 -1.92 14.69
N LEU A 156 -8.29 -1.92 14.19
CA LEU A 156 -7.91 -2.65 12.97
C LEU A 156 -8.01 -4.16 13.15
N ASP A 157 -7.69 -4.69 14.34
CA ASP A 157 -7.81 -6.13 14.60
C ASP A 157 -9.27 -6.59 14.71
N ASN A 158 -10.21 -5.67 14.96
CA ASN A 158 -11.63 -6.00 15.11
C ASN A 158 -12.49 -5.71 13.88
N ILE A 159 -11.91 -5.17 12.79
CA ILE A 159 -12.67 -4.92 11.56
C ILE A 159 -13.13 -6.23 10.92
N LYS A 160 -14.42 -6.32 10.64
CA LYS A 160 -15.02 -7.48 9.99
C LYS A 160 -15.70 -7.10 8.67
N LEU A 161 -15.61 -8.01 7.73
CA LEU A 161 -16.45 -8.03 6.52
C LEU A 161 -17.89 -8.39 6.90
N PRO A 162 -18.91 -8.11 6.05
CA PRO A 162 -20.30 -8.44 6.33
C PRO A 162 -20.59 -9.93 6.51
N ASN A 163 -19.71 -10.79 6.04
CA ASN A 163 -19.78 -12.25 6.24
C ASN A 163 -19.12 -12.70 7.56
N GLY A 164 -18.80 -11.79 8.47
CA GLY A 164 -18.17 -12.05 9.76
C GLY A 164 -16.66 -12.29 9.72
N ARG A 165 -16.03 -12.43 8.54
CA ARG A 165 -14.57 -12.63 8.45
C ARG A 165 -13.82 -11.34 8.82
N LYS A 166 -12.82 -11.47 9.68
CA LYS A 166 -11.90 -10.36 9.99
C LYS A 166 -11.13 -9.92 8.73
N ILE A 167 -10.92 -8.62 8.58
CA ILE A 167 -9.92 -8.08 7.66
C ILE A 167 -8.57 -8.22 8.36
N PRO A 168 -7.56 -8.86 7.75
CA PRO A 168 -6.26 -9.01 8.38
C PRO A 168 -5.63 -7.64 8.67
N TYR A 169 -5.24 -7.41 9.92
CA TYR A 169 -4.34 -6.35 10.33
C TYR A 169 -2.92 -6.88 10.27
N MET A 170 -2.06 -6.28 9.43
CA MET A 170 -0.79 -6.90 9.06
C MET A 170 0.44 -6.22 9.61
N ALA A 171 0.39 -4.94 9.96
CA ALA A 171 1.56 -4.23 10.44
C ALA A 171 1.19 -2.93 11.17
N LEU A 172 1.98 -2.61 12.18
CA LEU A 172 2.11 -1.26 12.73
C LEU A 172 3.43 -0.68 12.23
N LEU A 173 3.37 0.40 11.48
CA LEU A 173 4.54 1.11 10.97
C LEU A 173 4.68 2.43 11.73
N ARG A 174 5.76 2.58 12.46
CA ARG A 174 5.99 3.76 13.30
C ARG A 174 6.26 5.02 12.48
N ALA A 175 6.04 6.17 13.09
CA ALA A 175 6.52 7.45 12.59
C ALA A 175 8.03 7.55 12.80
N THR A 176 8.81 7.60 11.71
CA THR A 176 10.27 7.74 11.78
C THR A 176 10.82 8.52 10.60
N GLN A 177 11.90 9.25 10.81
CA GLN A 177 12.62 9.98 9.77
C GLN A 177 13.29 9.04 8.74
N ASN A 178 13.43 7.75 9.05
CA ASN A 178 14.04 6.80 8.11
C ASN A 178 13.27 6.71 6.79
N TYR A 179 11.93 6.82 6.79
CA TYR A 179 11.13 6.88 5.57
C TYR A 179 11.37 8.15 4.76
N VAL A 180 11.55 9.29 5.45
CA VAL A 180 11.84 10.58 4.79
C VAL A 180 13.22 10.51 4.13
N HIS A 181 14.24 10.12 4.87
CA HIS A 181 15.61 9.98 4.34
C HIS A 181 15.72 8.94 3.21
N ALA A 182 14.97 7.84 3.28
CA ALA A 182 14.94 6.88 2.19
C ALA A 182 14.30 7.50 0.94
N ALA A 183 13.17 8.18 1.10
CA ALA A 183 12.45 8.79 0.00
C ALA A 183 13.26 9.89 -0.71
N GLU A 184 13.95 10.76 0.04
CA GLU A 184 14.85 11.81 -0.49
C GLU A 184 15.97 11.27 -1.36
N GLN A 185 16.33 9.99 -1.20
CA GLN A 185 17.39 9.32 -1.97
C GLN A 185 16.84 8.36 -3.04
N GLY A 186 15.55 8.35 -3.31
CA GLY A 186 14.94 7.35 -4.21
C GLY A 186 15.09 5.90 -3.71
N LYS A 187 15.28 5.73 -2.41
CA LYS A 187 15.47 4.43 -1.73
C LYS A 187 14.25 4.03 -0.92
N THR A 188 14.23 2.78 -0.53
CA THR A 188 13.32 2.25 0.48
C THR A 188 14.04 2.06 1.81
N ILE A 189 13.30 1.81 2.91
CA ILE A 189 13.93 1.48 4.20
C ILE A 189 14.76 0.18 4.13
N PHE A 190 14.46 -0.69 3.17
CA PHE A 190 15.18 -1.95 2.95
C PHE A 190 16.55 -1.74 2.27
N GLU A 191 16.79 -0.57 1.69
CA GLU A 191 18.00 -0.19 0.96
C GLU A 191 18.90 0.78 1.74
N LEU A 192 18.44 1.24 2.91
CA LEU A 192 19.29 1.96 3.87
C LEU A 192 20.13 0.96 4.70
N ALA A 193 21.10 1.46 5.46
CA ALA A 193 21.92 0.63 6.35
C ALA A 193 21.05 -0.18 7.34
N PRO A 194 21.25 -1.50 7.46
CA PRO A 194 20.45 -2.35 8.36
C PRO A 194 20.47 -1.90 9.81
N SER A 195 21.61 -1.44 10.31
CA SER A 195 21.75 -0.93 11.69
C SER A 195 20.80 0.23 12.00
N ARG A 196 20.52 1.06 10.99
CA ARG A 196 19.61 2.21 11.14
C ARG A 196 18.14 1.83 11.05
N THR A 197 17.81 0.83 10.24
CA THR A 197 16.42 0.49 9.88
C THR A 197 15.96 -0.86 10.38
N TYR A 198 16.74 -1.50 11.25
CA TYR A 198 16.43 -2.85 11.76
C TYR A 198 15.01 -2.93 12.32
N TYR A 199 14.66 -2.02 13.23
CA TYR A 199 13.34 -2.01 13.88
C TYR A 199 12.21 -1.74 12.88
N ASP A 200 12.41 -0.79 11.98
CA ASP A 200 11.42 -0.49 10.94
C ASP A 200 11.17 -1.71 10.04
N ARG A 201 12.23 -2.43 9.65
CA ARG A 201 12.13 -3.66 8.85
C ARG A 201 11.39 -4.79 9.58
N GLU A 202 11.59 -4.92 10.90
CA GLU A 202 10.85 -5.90 11.71
C GLU A 202 9.34 -5.65 11.63
N GLN A 203 8.92 -4.39 11.72
CA GLN A 203 7.50 -4.01 11.62
C GLN A 203 6.87 -4.37 10.26
N TRP A 204 7.65 -4.42 9.18
CA TRP A 204 7.17 -4.84 7.86
C TRP A 204 7.01 -6.35 7.72
N LYS A 205 7.71 -7.14 8.50
CA LYS A 205 7.75 -8.61 8.33
C LYS A 205 6.39 -9.30 8.24
N PRO A 206 5.38 -8.99 9.09
CA PRO A 206 4.09 -9.63 8.99
C PRO A 206 3.38 -9.35 7.66
N LEU A 207 3.39 -8.08 7.21
CA LEU A 207 2.83 -7.68 5.92
C LEU A 207 3.55 -8.38 4.77
N LEU A 208 4.88 -8.39 4.77
CA LEU A 208 5.68 -9.00 3.71
C LEU A 208 5.52 -10.52 3.66
N ARG A 209 5.43 -11.20 4.80
CA ARG A 209 5.10 -12.63 4.85
C ARG A 209 3.71 -12.91 4.26
N TRP A 210 2.72 -12.08 4.61
CA TRP A 210 1.39 -12.21 4.05
C TRP A 210 1.40 -11.97 2.54
N LEU A 211 2.07 -10.92 2.06
CA LEU A 211 2.22 -10.63 0.64
C LEU A 211 2.89 -11.76 -0.15
N ASN A 212 3.83 -12.49 0.45
CA ASN A 212 4.49 -13.64 -0.17
C ASN A 212 3.69 -14.96 -0.04
N SER A 213 2.56 -14.95 0.66
CA SER A 213 1.74 -16.13 0.86
C SER A 213 0.57 -16.22 -0.12
N LYS A 214 0.05 -17.43 -0.34
CA LYS A 214 -1.21 -17.66 -1.10
C LYS A 214 -2.42 -16.96 -0.46
N ARG A 215 -2.37 -16.59 0.82
CA ARG A 215 -3.47 -15.90 1.54
C ARG A 215 -3.74 -14.50 1.00
N SER A 216 -2.77 -13.88 0.36
CA SER A 216 -2.87 -12.54 -0.24
C SER A 216 -3.30 -12.57 -1.72
N LEU A 217 -3.51 -13.76 -2.27
CA LEU A 217 -3.99 -13.97 -3.65
C LEU A 217 -5.47 -14.38 -3.64
N PRO A 218 -6.22 -14.05 -4.71
CA PRO A 218 -7.62 -14.43 -4.89
C PRO A 218 -7.90 -15.92 -4.76
#